data_56a483d73459ecb8e88f29ede4b5aba8
#
_entry.id   56a483d73459ecb8e88f29ede4b5aba8
#
_cell.length_a   1.000
_cell.length_b   1.000
_cell.length_c   1.000
_cell.angle_alpha   90.00
_cell.angle_beta   90.00
_cell.angle_gamma   90.00
#
_symmetry.space_group_name_H-M   'P 1'
#
loop_
_entity.id
_entity.type
_entity.pdbx_description
1 polymer ?
#
loop_
_entity_poly.entity_id
_entity_poly.type
_entity_poly.pdbx_seq_one_letter_code
_entity_poly.pdbx_strand_id
1 'polypeptide(L)'
;MLSISTLRRTGGWADGRTAKAGLVACVFLSAPPPVSLAAQGDVDRLAFRFAAMTAVTGLEQAMGDSLLALLPGSTRDRAGNVTLTLGQGAPNRLLTCPLDEVGYVVGNILPDGYLLLRRVGARVTYPLFDQQLEGHRVTVSGARGPVPGVVAVKSTHLARGRGELGAPDPVFTVDNAYVDVGAGSAAEVRGLGIALLAPVTLAKQPLAYGDRLLAAPAAGRRAACAALAAAVRAKPKVNGTLVVAFTVQSLYATNAGLGTVTTLLGSFDDTKTVTLPTHYVDTAVETVALRDADALTQELVTWMEGR
;
A
#
# COMPACT_ATOMS: atom_id res chain seq x y z
N MET A 1 -25.87 -30.35 53.27
CA MET A 1 -26.99 -31.26 53.58
C MET A 1 -27.68 -31.63 52.27
N LEU A 2 -27.67 -32.94 51.98
CA LEU A 2 -28.58 -33.72 51.13
C LEU A 2 -28.52 -33.40 49.61
N SER A 3 -28.47 -34.36 48.72
CA SER A 3 -28.30 -35.83 48.73
C SER A 3 -28.19 -36.27 47.28
N ILE A 4 -27.36 -37.23 47.08
CA ILE A 4 -27.15 -38.05 45.88
C ILE A 4 -28.38 -38.95 45.63
N SER A 5 -28.80 -39.16 44.41
CA SER A 5 -29.51 -40.37 44.05
C SER A 5 -29.12 -40.89 42.65
N THR A 6 -28.37 -41.95 42.66
CA THR A 6 -28.15 -42.96 41.63
C THR A 6 -29.44 -43.71 41.32
N LEU A 7 -29.67 -44.01 40.05
CA LEU A 7 -30.53 -45.14 39.64
C LEU A 7 -29.85 -45.93 38.49
N ARG A 8 -29.65 -47.19 38.81
CA ARG A 8 -29.15 -48.26 37.95
C ARG A 8 -30.32 -49.02 37.34
N ARG A 9 -29.98 -49.72 36.23
CA ARG A 9 -30.53 -50.98 35.70
C ARG A 9 -31.60 -50.88 34.62
N THR A 10 -31.68 -51.76 33.65
CA THR A 10 -31.05 -53.03 33.18
C THR A 10 -31.72 -53.44 31.86
N GLY A 11 -31.08 -54.34 31.11
CA GLY A 11 -31.73 -55.19 30.13
C GLY A 11 -31.51 -54.79 28.69
N GLY A 12 -30.78 -55.37 28.04
CA GLY A 12 -30.36 -56.47 27.24
C GLY A 12 -31.37 -56.80 26.15
N TRP A 13 -30.88 -56.86 24.92
CA TRP A 13 -31.07 -57.94 23.95
C TRP A 13 -30.40 -57.60 22.64
N ALA A 14 -29.58 -58.50 22.14
CA ALA A 14 -28.88 -58.42 20.89
C ALA A 14 -29.85 -58.57 19.71
N ASP A 15 -29.62 -57.76 18.67
CA ASP A 15 -30.00 -58.15 17.33
C ASP A 15 -28.94 -57.65 16.32
N GLY A 16 -28.36 -58.62 15.64
CA GLY A 16 -27.31 -58.43 14.67
C GLY A 16 -27.84 -57.74 13.41
N ARG A 17 -27.32 -56.60 13.15
CA ARG A 17 -27.33 -56.03 11.80
C ARG A 17 -25.92 -55.53 11.48
N THR A 18 -25.34 -56.19 10.50
CA THR A 18 -24.08 -55.86 9.88
C THR A 18 -24.06 -54.38 9.46
N ALA A 19 -23.36 -53.54 10.22
CA ALA A 19 -23.04 -52.19 9.81
C ALA A 19 -21.97 -52.24 8.71
N LYS A 20 -22.35 -51.95 7.48
CA LYS A 20 -21.39 -51.61 6.42
C LYS A 20 -20.67 -50.34 6.83
N ALA A 21 -19.42 -50.46 7.18
CA ALA A 21 -18.53 -49.34 7.40
C ALA A 21 -18.36 -48.58 6.05
N GLY A 22 -19.12 -47.50 5.87
CA GLY A 22 -18.89 -46.56 4.78
C GLY A 22 -17.62 -45.78 5.09
N LEU A 23 -16.57 -46.03 4.31
CA LEU A 23 -15.35 -45.25 4.33
C LEU A 23 -15.70 -43.84 3.82
N VAL A 24 -15.88 -42.87 4.71
CA VAL A 24 -15.96 -41.46 4.33
C VAL A 24 -14.52 -41.01 4.02
N ALA A 25 -14.18 -41.02 2.74
CA ALA A 25 -12.95 -40.42 2.27
C ALA A 25 -13.05 -38.89 2.47
N CYS A 26 -12.44 -38.37 3.55
CA CYS A 26 -12.20 -36.94 3.68
C CYS A 26 -11.23 -36.51 2.57
N VAL A 27 -11.76 -35.97 1.49
CA VAL A 27 -10.96 -35.26 0.49
C VAL A 27 -10.47 -33.98 1.16
N PHE A 28 -9.26 -34.02 1.68
CA PHE A 28 -8.54 -32.80 2.05
C PHE A 28 -8.29 -32.05 0.74
N LEU A 29 -9.12 -31.07 0.44
CA LEU A 29 -8.79 -30.01 -0.53
C LEU A 29 -7.56 -29.28 0.04
N SER A 30 -6.37 -29.72 -0.36
CA SER A 30 -5.14 -29.01 -0.10
C SER A 30 -5.28 -27.61 -0.72
N ALA A 31 -5.23 -26.57 0.12
CA ALA A 31 -5.10 -25.21 -0.37
C ALA A 31 -3.90 -25.18 -1.34
N PRO A 32 -4.01 -24.49 -2.49
CA PRO A 32 -2.87 -24.38 -3.39
C PRO A 32 -1.69 -23.79 -2.62
N PRO A 33 -0.47 -24.33 -2.81
CA PRO A 33 0.70 -23.81 -2.14
C PRO A 33 0.84 -22.32 -2.46
N PRO A 34 1.31 -21.49 -1.52
CA PRO A 34 1.56 -20.07 -1.78
C PRO A 34 2.49 -19.98 -3.00
N VAL A 35 2.09 -19.18 -3.99
CA VAL A 35 2.86 -19.00 -5.23
C VAL A 35 4.25 -18.54 -4.83
N SER A 36 5.26 -19.32 -5.16
CA SER A 36 6.65 -18.99 -4.84
C SER A 36 7.06 -17.72 -5.59
N LEU A 37 7.55 -16.70 -4.86
CA LEU A 37 8.10 -15.47 -5.45
C LEU A 37 9.20 -15.74 -6.51
N ALA A 38 9.82 -16.90 -6.48
CA ALA A 38 10.90 -17.28 -7.41
C ALA A 38 10.45 -17.46 -8.87
N ALA A 39 9.14 -17.63 -9.13
CA ALA A 39 8.59 -17.76 -10.48
C ALA A 39 8.00 -16.47 -11.04
N GLN A 40 8.08 -15.36 -10.28
CA GLN A 40 7.50 -14.07 -10.66
C GLN A 40 8.39 -13.30 -11.63
N GLY A 41 7.78 -12.64 -12.62
CA GLY A 41 8.47 -11.75 -13.54
C GLY A 41 9.13 -10.55 -12.84
N ASP A 42 10.00 -9.84 -13.58
CA ASP A 42 10.70 -8.66 -13.00
C ASP A 42 9.70 -7.59 -12.52
N VAL A 43 8.60 -7.38 -13.27
CA VAL A 43 7.57 -6.40 -12.91
C VAL A 43 6.82 -6.79 -11.65
N ASP A 44 6.53 -8.08 -11.43
CA ASP A 44 5.87 -8.55 -10.21
C ASP A 44 6.73 -8.24 -8.98
N ARG A 45 8.02 -8.59 -9.02
CA ARG A 45 8.96 -8.30 -7.92
C ARG A 45 9.05 -6.80 -7.61
N LEU A 46 9.09 -5.97 -8.66
CA LEU A 46 9.11 -4.52 -8.50
C LEU A 46 7.79 -4.00 -7.92
N ALA A 47 6.64 -4.50 -8.38
CA ALA A 47 5.33 -4.10 -7.87
C ALA A 47 5.18 -4.42 -6.37
N PHE A 48 5.55 -5.64 -5.94
CA PHE A 48 5.58 -6.00 -4.53
C PHE A 48 6.55 -5.15 -3.72
N ARG A 49 7.78 -4.94 -4.24
CA ARG A 49 8.77 -4.09 -3.58
C ARG A 49 8.26 -2.68 -3.39
N PHE A 50 7.68 -2.07 -4.42
CA PHE A 50 7.17 -0.71 -4.37
C PHE A 50 5.92 -0.60 -3.48
N ALA A 51 5.03 -1.59 -3.50
CA ALA A 51 3.86 -1.64 -2.63
C ALA A 51 4.23 -1.78 -1.13
N ALA A 52 5.38 -2.36 -0.82
CA ALA A 52 5.90 -2.44 0.55
C ALA A 52 6.57 -1.13 1.04
N MET A 53 6.76 -0.12 0.16
CA MET A 53 7.44 1.12 0.50
C MET A 53 6.44 2.23 0.84
N THR A 54 6.81 3.07 1.80
CA THR A 54 6.10 4.31 2.14
C THR A 54 6.53 5.43 1.20
N ALA A 55 5.57 6.16 0.64
CA ALA A 55 5.81 7.38 -0.12
C ALA A 55 4.63 8.36 0.06
N VAL A 56 4.42 8.81 1.28
CA VAL A 56 3.42 9.84 1.58
C VAL A 56 3.78 11.10 0.79
N THR A 57 2.77 11.76 0.20
CA THR A 57 2.98 12.95 -0.63
C THR A 57 3.80 14.02 0.09
N GLY A 58 4.87 14.50 -0.55
CA GLY A 58 5.87 15.41 0.03
C GLY A 58 6.96 14.71 0.86
N LEU A 59 6.91 13.39 1.04
CA LEU A 59 7.82 12.61 1.88
C LEU A 59 8.25 11.32 1.15
N GLU A 60 8.49 11.39 -0.18
CA GLU A 60 8.75 10.24 -1.06
C GLU A 60 10.23 9.83 -1.14
N GLN A 61 11.11 10.38 -0.30
CA GLN A 61 12.57 10.24 -0.43
C GLN A 61 13.02 8.77 -0.52
N ALA A 62 12.49 7.90 0.35
CA ALA A 62 12.89 6.49 0.37
C ALA A 62 12.56 5.76 -0.95
N MET A 63 11.40 6.07 -1.55
CA MET A 63 11.01 5.55 -2.86
C MET A 63 11.92 6.08 -3.95
N GLY A 64 12.24 7.39 -3.94
CA GLY A 64 13.18 8.02 -4.86
C GLY A 64 14.58 7.41 -4.76
N ASP A 65 15.11 7.16 -3.55
CA ASP A 65 16.41 6.48 -3.34
C ASP A 65 16.42 5.08 -3.95
N SER A 66 15.32 4.35 -3.78
CA SER A 66 15.15 3.02 -4.38
C SER A 66 15.19 3.06 -5.90
N LEU A 67 14.59 4.09 -6.53
CA LEU A 67 14.59 4.27 -7.98
C LEU A 67 15.97 4.68 -8.50
N LEU A 68 16.67 5.59 -7.82
CA LEU A 68 18.06 5.96 -8.19
C LEU A 68 18.98 4.75 -8.19
N ALA A 69 18.85 3.88 -7.18
CA ALA A 69 19.62 2.64 -7.14
C ALA A 69 19.22 1.61 -8.22
N LEU A 70 17.93 1.62 -8.62
CA LEU A 70 17.38 0.68 -9.61
C LEU A 70 17.69 1.07 -11.05
N LEU A 71 17.76 2.39 -11.34
CA LEU A 71 17.88 2.96 -12.69
C LEU A 71 19.17 3.77 -12.82
N PRO A 72 20.31 3.14 -13.15
CA PRO A 72 21.57 3.84 -13.32
C PRO A 72 21.46 4.97 -14.36
N GLY A 73 22.06 6.12 -14.06
CA GLY A 73 21.99 7.32 -14.88
C GLY A 73 20.79 8.22 -14.60
N SER A 74 19.87 7.79 -13.75
CA SER A 74 18.79 8.67 -13.26
C SER A 74 19.34 9.72 -12.26
N THR A 75 18.66 10.85 -12.18
CA THR A 75 19.00 11.96 -11.28
C THR A 75 17.79 12.41 -10.50
N ARG A 76 18.01 13.03 -9.33
CA ARG A 76 16.93 13.63 -8.54
C ARG A 76 16.98 15.14 -8.67
N ASP A 77 15.84 15.77 -8.98
CA ASP A 77 15.72 17.22 -8.96
C ASP A 77 15.46 17.76 -7.54
N ARG A 78 15.36 19.09 -7.41
CA ARG A 78 15.13 19.76 -6.11
C ARG A 78 13.74 19.51 -5.54
N ALA A 79 12.76 19.18 -6.36
CA ALA A 79 11.42 18.82 -5.89
C ALA A 79 11.37 17.38 -5.35
N GLY A 80 12.33 16.54 -5.72
CA GLY A 80 12.40 15.13 -5.36
C GLY A 80 12.03 14.16 -6.49
N ASN A 81 11.67 14.66 -7.68
CA ASN A 81 11.41 13.80 -8.83
C ASN A 81 12.67 13.04 -9.23
N VAL A 82 12.50 11.79 -9.63
CA VAL A 82 13.58 10.98 -10.22
C VAL A 82 13.39 10.95 -11.73
N THR A 83 14.36 11.46 -12.47
CA THR A 83 14.30 11.57 -13.93
C THR A 83 15.45 10.82 -14.60
N LEU A 84 15.17 10.28 -15.79
CA LEU A 84 16.14 9.62 -16.65
C LEU A 84 15.86 10.02 -18.09
N THR A 85 16.89 10.49 -18.81
CA THR A 85 16.78 10.79 -20.25
C THR A 85 17.39 9.66 -21.05
N LEU A 86 16.63 9.17 -22.04
CA LEU A 86 17.02 8.10 -22.95
C LEU A 86 16.93 8.59 -24.38
N GLY A 87 17.82 8.08 -25.25
CA GLY A 87 17.87 8.45 -26.68
C GLY A 87 18.32 9.88 -26.91
N GLN A 88 18.15 10.37 -28.15
CA GLN A 88 18.47 11.75 -28.56
C GLN A 88 17.72 12.13 -29.84
N GLY A 89 17.52 13.42 -30.04
CA GLY A 89 16.84 13.97 -31.22
C GLY A 89 15.34 14.09 -31.05
N ALA A 90 14.63 14.36 -32.14
CA ALA A 90 13.18 14.45 -32.16
C ALA A 90 12.52 13.08 -32.43
N PRO A 91 11.30 12.85 -31.93
CA PRO A 91 10.51 13.71 -31.05
C PRO A 91 11.02 13.73 -29.60
N ASN A 92 10.70 14.81 -28.87
CA ASN A 92 10.96 14.93 -27.43
C ASN A 92 9.71 14.50 -26.66
N ARG A 93 9.77 13.41 -25.91
CA ARG A 93 8.61 12.79 -25.24
C ARG A 93 8.81 12.64 -23.74
N LEU A 94 7.71 12.64 -22.99
CA LEU A 94 7.70 12.50 -21.54
C LEU A 94 6.81 11.33 -21.11
N LEU A 95 7.36 10.40 -20.35
CA LEU A 95 6.61 9.41 -19.57
C LEU A 95 6.69 9.77 -18.09
N THR A 96 5.53 9.87 -17.44
CA THR A 96 5.47 10.18 -16.01
C THR A 96 4.76 9.10 -15.23
N CYS A 97 5.24 8.81 -14.01
CA CYS A 97 4.55 8.00 -13.03
C CYS A 97 4.60 8.67 -11.65
N PRO A 98 3.46 9.08 -11.06
CA PRO A 98 3.45 9.66 -9.72
C PRO A 98 3.75 8.60 -8.66
N LEU A 99 4.72 8.90 -7.78
CA LEU A 99 5.17 8.01 -6.71
C LEU A 99 4.31 8.07 -5.46
N ASP A 100 3.69 9.21 -5.23
CA ASP A 100 3.12 9.55 -3.93
C ASP A 100 1.78 8.83 -3.66
N GLU A 101 1.50 8.70 -2.39
CA GLU A 101 0.24 8.18 -1.85
C GLU A 101 -0.32 9.11 -0.80
N VAL A 102 -1.62 9.02 -0.58
CA VAL A 102 -2.25 9.64 0.59
C VAL A 102 -1.76 8.92 1.84
N GLY A 103 -1.46 9.69 2.85
CA GLY A 103 -1.05 9.16 4.14
C GLY A 103 -1.25 10.19 5.23
N TYR A 104 -0.52 9.99 6.31
CA TYR A 104 -0.62 10.82 7.49
C TYR A 104 0.78 11.22 7.94
N VAL A 105 0.82 12.23 8.80
CA VAL A 105 2.02 12.60 9.55
C VAL A 105 1.68 12.70 11.03
N VAL A 106 2.68 12.51 11.88
CA VAL A 106 2.56 12.77 13.31
C VAL A 106 2.31 14.27 13.52
N GLY A 107 1.09 14.60 13.95
CA GLY A 107 0.68 15.98 14.22
C GLY A 107 0.96 16.42 15.65
N ASN A 108 0.95 15.48 16.60
CA ASN A 108 1.31 15.70 18.00
C ASN A 108 1.77 14.40 18.66
N ILE A 109 2.60 14.53 19.71
CA ILE A 109 3.03 13.45 20.58
C ILE A 109 2.51 13.77 21.98
N LEU A 110 1.61 12.97 22.50
CA LEU A 110 0.99 13.17 23.79
C LEU A 110 1.93 12.77 24.94
N PRO A 111 1.76 13.32 26.16
CA PRO A 111 2.61 13.01 27.32
C PRO A 111 2.65 11.52 27.66
N ASP A 112 1.58 10.78 27.42
CA ASP A 112 1.40 9.35 27.64
C ASP A 112 1.86 8.46 26.48
N GLY A 113 2.52 9.04 25.46
CA GLY A 113 3.16 8.31 24.37
C GLY A 113 2.28 8.06 23.14
N TYR A 114 0.99 8.43 23.16
CA TYR A 114 0.17 8.32 21.96
C TYR A 114 0.51 9.41 20.93
N LEU A 115 0.32 9.06 19.64
CA LEU A 115 0.49 9.99 18.53
C LEU A 115 -0.87 10.42 18.00
N LEU A 116 -1.04 11.72 17.76
CA LEU A 116 -2.16 12.26 16.98
C LEU A 116 -1.69 12.46 15.53
N LEU A 117 -2.58 12.20 14.60
CA LEU A 117 -2.27 12.26 13.17
C LEU A 117 -2.83 13.51 12.49
N ARG A 118 -2.22 13.85 11.36
CA ARG A 118 -2.75 14.78 10.36
C ARG A 118 -2.68 14.12 9.00
N ARG A 119 -3.75 14.19 8.23
CA ARG A 119 -3.77 13.68 6.86
C ARG A 119 -2.97 14.59 5.94
N VAL A 120 -2.22 13.99 5.00
CA VAL A 120 -1.45 14.67 3.96
C VAL A 120 -1.94 14.21 2.58
N GLY A 121 -2.11 15.18 1.68
CA GLY A 121 -2.68 14.95 0.35
C GLY A 121 -4.08 15.54 0.23
N ALA A 122 -4.21 16.66 -0.49
CA ALA A 122 -5.45 17.43 -0.56
C ALA A 122 -6.49 16.83 -1.53
N ARG A 123 -6.12 15.86 -2.38
CA ARG A 123 -6.97 15.32 -3.45
C ARG A 123 -7.75 14.05 -3.11
N VAL A 124 -7.85 13.71 -1.83
CA VAL A 124 -8.68 12.57 -1.43
C VAL A 124 -10.14 12.99 -1.44
N THR A 125 -10.89 12.40 -2.35
CA THR A 125 -12.33 12.66 -2.49
C THR A 125 -13.20 11.64 -1.76
N TYR A 126 -12.61 10.52 -1.33
CA TYR A 126 -13.34 9.47 -0.64
C TYR A 126 -13.64 9.89 0.80
N PRO A 127 -14.92 10.11 1.17
CA PRO A 127 -15.27 10.69 2.46
C PRO A 127 -14.95 9.76 3.64
N LEU A 128 -14.90 8.45 3.42
CA LEU A 128 -14.60 7.45 4.44
C LEU A 128 -13.13 7.03 4.47
N PHE A 129 -12.24 7.78 3.81
CA PHE A 129 -10.83 7.43 3.72
C PHE A 129 -10.17 7.18 5.09
N ASP A 130 -10.45 8.03 6.07
CA ASP A 130 -9.87 7.89 7.41
C ASP A 130 -10.41 6.69 8.19
N GLN A 131 -11.59 6.18 7.83
CA GLN A 131 -12.21 5.03 8.50
C GLN A 131 -11.35 3.76 8.40
N GLN A 132 -10.53 3.64 7.37
CA GLN A 132 -9.58 2.53 7.22
C GLN A 132 -8.46 2.52 8.28
N LEU A 133 -8.33 3.59 9.09
CA LEU A 133 -7.41 3.62 10.24
C LEU A 133 -7.97 2.89 11.45
N GLU A 134 -9.30 2.87 11.64
CA GLU A 134 -9.92 2.39 12.86
C GLU A 134 -9.58 0.92 13.15
N GLY A 135 -8.86 0.67 14.24
CA GLY A 135 -8.44 -0.67 14.65
C GLY A 135 -7.36 -1.31 13.75
N HIS A 136 -6.74 -0.55 12.86
CA HIS A 136 -5.74 -1.07 11.93
C HIS A 136 -4.30 -0.84 12.40
N ARG A 137 -3.40 -1.63 11.83
CA ARG A 137 -1.95 -1.49 12.02
C ARG A 137 -1.43 -0.38 11.11
N VAL A 138 -0.48 0.39 11.65
CA VAL A 138 0.21 1.46 10.93
C VAL A 138 1.73 1.27 10.99
N THR A 139 2.43 1.96 10.12
CA THR A 139 3.88 2.12 10.17
C THR A 139 4.20 3.60 10.29
N VAL A 140 4.96 3.96 11.33
CA VAL A 140 5.50 5.31 11.52
C VAL A 140 6.94 5.31 11.02
N SER A 141 7.29 6.21 10.11
CA SER A 141 8.67 6.32 9.59
C SER A 141 9.51 7.17 10.54
N GLY A 142 10.18 6.53 11.48
CA GLY A 142 11.11 7.21 12.39
C GLY A 142 12.50 7.39 11.78
N ALA A 143 13.32 8.28 12.37
CA ALA A 143 14.69 8.55 11.93
C ALA A 143 15.62 7.32 11.96
N ARG A 144 15.29 6.30 12.75
CA ARG A 144 16.05 5.05 12.87
C ARG A 144 15.44 3.88 12.09
N GLY A 145 14.42 4.16 11.29
CA GLY A 145 13.70 3.17 10.50
C GLY A 145 12.20 3.10 10.84
N PRO A 146 11.47 2.18 10.22
CA PRO A 146 10.04 2.03 10.41
C PRO A 146 9.72 1.49 11.82
N VAL A 147 8.77 2.13 12.49
CA VAL A 147 8.24 1.74 13.80
C VAL A 147 6.81 1.23 13.60
N PRO A 148 6.48 0.00 14.00
CA PRO A 148 5.12 -0.50 13.95
C PRO A 148 4.26 0.20 15.01
N GLY A 149 2.99 0.41 14.68
CA GLY A 149 2.00 0.94 15.60
C GLY A 149 0.61 0.41 15.31
N VAL A 150 -0.31 0.67 16.21
CA VAL A 150 -1.73 0.34 16.08
C VAL A 150 -2.56 1.59 16.32
N VAL A 151 -3.65 1.75 15.57
CA VAL A 151 -4.63 2.79 15.85
C VAL A 151 -5.54 2.29 16.95
N ALA A 152 -5.49 2.95 18.10
CA ALA A 152 -6.28 2.58 19.26
C ALA A 152 -7.77 2.73 19.01
N VAL A 153 -8.53 1.73 19.42
CA VAL A 153 -10.00 1.74 19.38
C VAL A 153 -10.52 1.99 20.80
N LYS A 154 -11.38 2.99 20.96
CA LYS A 154 -12.04 3.21 22.24
C LYS A 154 -12.93 2.02 22.59
N SER A 155 -12.85 1.55 23.85
CA SER A 155 -13.77 0.54 24.35
C SER A 155 -15.21 0.99 24.14
N THR A 156 -16.06 0.10 23.63
CA THR A 156 -17.50 0.37 23.43
C THR A 156 -18.22 0.79 24.73
N HIS A 157 -17.75 0.31 25.89
CA HIS A 157 -18.26 0.69 27.20
C HIS A 157 -17.90 2.13 27.61
N LEU A 158 -16.85 2.71 27.02
CA LEU A 158 -16.39 4.07 27.31
C LEU A 158 -16.74 5.06 26.20
N ALA A 159 -17.18 4.58 25.04
CA ALA A 159 -17.59 5.40 23.91
C ALA A 159 -19.07 5.78 24.08
N ARG A 160 -19.33 6.97 24.63
CA ARG A 160 -20.69 7.54 24.64
C ARG A 160 -21.17 7.68 23.19
N GLY A 161 -22.38 7.19 22.91
CA GLY A 161 -23.00 7.25 21.58
C GLY A 161 -22.81 6.03 20.72
N ARG A 162 -21.86 5.13 21.00
CA ARG A 162 -21.82 3.81 20.37
C ARG A 162 -22.68 2.86 21.18
N GLY A 163 -23.79 2.42 20.60
CA GLY A 163 -24.73 1.49 21.25
C GLY A 163 -26.03 2.09 21.75
N GLU A 164 -26.29 3.38 21.55
CA GLU A 164 -27.65 3.90 21.68
C GLU A 164 -28.49 3.38 20.51
N LEU A 165 -29.49 2.58 20.81
CA LEU A 165 -30.43 2.05 19.83
C LEU A 165 -31.06 3.21 19.02
N GLY A 166 -30.71 3.26 17.71
CA GLY A 166 -31.26 4.24 16.77
C GLY A 166 -30.42 5.48 16.50
N ALA A 167 -29.26 5.67 17.17
CA ALA A 167 -28.33 6.71 16.81
C ALA A 167 -27.31 6.16 15.75
N PRO A 168 -27.05 6.89 14.65
CA PRO A 168 -26.01 6.50 13.73
C PRO A 168 -24.65 6.54 14.42
N ASP A 169 -23.82 5.51 14.21
CA ASP A 169 -22.44 5.52 14.69
C ASP A 169 -21.69 6.72 14.08
N PRO A 170 -20.93 7.49 14.85
CA PRO A 170 -20.15 8.58 14.32
C PRO A 170 -19.09 8.03 13.37
N VAL A 171 -18.95 8.66 12.21
CA VAL A 171 -17.89 8.34 11.24
C VAL A 171 -16.53 8.55 11.91
N PHE A 172 -15.64 7.55 11.79
CA PHE A 172 -14.28 7.68 12.26
C PHE A 172 -13.51 8.68 11.39
N THR A 173 -12.79 9.59 12.01
CA THR A 173 -11.95 10.59 11.34
C THR A 173 -10.53 10.55 11.89
N VAL A 174 -9.59 11.17 11.19
CA VAL A 174 -8.21 11.29 11.64
C VAL A 174 -8.08 11.93 13.02
N ASP A 175 -9.00 12.82 13.40
CA ASP A 175 -9.00 13.47 14.72
C ASP A 175 -9.37 12.49 15.86
N ASN A 176 -9.95 11.35 15.53
CA ASN A 176 -10.22 10.27 16.48
C ASN A 176 -9.11 9.20 16.51
N ALA A 177 -8.08 9.33 15.66
CA ALA A 177 -6.98 8.38 15.55
C ALA A 177 -5.91 8.65 16.61
N TYR A 178 -5.78 7.74 17.57
CA TYR A 178 -4.71 7.68 18.55
C TYR A 178 -3.81 6.51 18.17
N VAL A 179 -2.55 6.78 17.82
CA VAL A 179 -1.61 5.72 17.46
C VAL A 179 -0.77 5.34 18.67
N ASP A 180 -0.83 4.07 19.03
CA ASP A 180 0.02 3.44 20.03
C ASP A 180 1.22 2.80 19.33
N VAL A 181 2.43 3.16 19.74
CA VAL A 181 3.71 2.62 19.26
C VAL A 181 4.44 1.82 20.33
N GLY A 182 3.74 1.46 21.42
CA GLY A 182 4.29 0.72 22.56
C GLY A 182 5.16 1.58 23.48
N ALA A 183 5.00 2.90 23.46
CA ALA A 183 5.72 3.84 24.31
C ALA A 183 4.79 4.42 25.38
N GLY A 184 5.22 4.48 26.63
CA GLY A 184 4.47 5.02 27.76
C GLY A 184 4.69 6.52 28.00
N SER A 185 5.51 7.19 27.18
CA SER A 185 5.79 8.61 27.33
C SER A 185 6.27 9.25 26.02
N ALA A 186 6.11 10.57 25.93
CA ALA A 186 6.65 11.35 24.81
C ALA A 186 8.19 11.23 24.69
N ALA A 187 8.90 11.00 25.78
CA ALA A 187 10.34 10.80 25.77
C ALA A 187 10.71 9.46 25.12
N GLU A 188 10.00 8.39 25.44
CA GLU A 188 10.18 7.08 24.81
C GLU A 188 9.84 7.11 23.32
N VAL A 189 8.76 7.80 22.92
CA VAL A 189 8.44 8.01 21.50
C VAL A 189 9.59 8.66 20.75
N ARG A 190 10.16 9.75 21.29
CA ARG A 190 11.37 10.37 20.72
C ARG A 190 12.56 9.43 20.73
N GLY A 191 12.67 8.62 21.78
CA GLY A 191 13.64 7.52 21.88
C GLY A 191 13.51 6.49 20.75
N LEU A 192 12.34 6.24 20.18
CA LEU A 192 12.13 5.42 18.98
C LEU A 192 12.54 6.13 17.67
N GLY A 193 12.91 7.41 17.73
CA GLY A 193 13.26 8.22 16.57
C GLY A 193 12.05 8.86 15.89
N ILE A 194 10.89 8.85 16.54
CA ILE A 194 9.67 9.48 16.03
C ILE A 194 9.68 10.97 16.39
N ALA A 195 9.43 11.82 15.42
CA ALA A 195 9.29 13.26 15.58
C ALA A 195 7.96 13.76 14.97
N LEU A 196 7.64 15.03 15.20
CA LEU A 196 6.56 15.69 14.47
C LEU A 196 6.84 15.63 12.96
N LEU A 197 5.78 15.51 12.18
CA LEU A 197 5.78 15.32 10.73
C LEU A 197 6.39 13.98 10.25
N ALA A 198 6.74 13.06 11.12
CA ALA A 198 7.11 11.71 10.72
C ALA A 198 5.97 11.06 9.90
N PRO A 199 6.25 10.50 8.70
CA PRO A 199 5.22 9.86 7.88
C PRO A 199 4.57 8.68 8.58
N VAL A 200 3.24 8.55 8.43
CA VAL A 200 2.46 7.42 8.93
C VAL A 200 1.60 6.87 7.81
N THR A 201 1.69 5.57 7.59
CA THR A 201 0.87 4.85 6.61
C THR A 201 0.21 3.65 7.27
N LEU A 202 -0.84 3.11 6.65
CA LEU A 202 -1.26 1.75 6.94
C LEU A 202 -0.08 0.80 6.79
N ALA A 203 -0.06 -0.27 7.58
CA ALA A 203 1.05 -1.24 7.54
C ALA A 203 1.25 -1.77 6.11
N LYS A 204 2.46 -1.58 5.58
CA LYS A 204 2.82 -1.96 4.21
C LYS A 204 3.06 -3.46 4.11
N GLN A 205 2.00 -4.22 3.96
CA GLN A 205 2.01 -5.67 3.81
C GLN A 205 1.25 -6.05 2.52
N PRO A 206 1.90 -5.95 1.35
CA PRO A 206 1.28 -6.31 0.09
C PRO A 206 0.88 -7.79 0.09
N LEU A 207 -0.33 -8.07 -0.35
CA LEU A 207 -0.92 -9.41 -0.39
C LEU A 207 -1.03 -9.90 -1.83
N ALA A 208 -0.44 -11.07 -2.11
CA ALA A 208 -0.73 -11.82 -3.32
C ALA A 208 -1.93 -12.74 -3.07
N TYR A 209 -2.92 -12.73 -3.96
CA TYR A 209 -4.06 -13.64 -3.88
C TYR A 209 -4.69 -13.86 -5.26
N GLY A 210 -5.62 -14.81 -5.33
CA GLY A 210 -6.28 -15.16 -6.59
C GLY A 210 -5.31 -15.48 -7.73
N ASP A 211 -5.71 -15.16 -8.97
CA ASP A 211 -4.87 -15.31 -10.14
C ASP A 211 -4.03 -14.04 -10.37
N ARG A 212 -2.85 -14.01 -9.75
CA ARG A 212 -1.87 -12.90 -9.85
C ARG A 212 -2.47 -11.54 -9.51
N LEU A 213 -3.25 -11.44 -8.43
CA LEU A 213 -3.73 -10.18 -7.89
C LEU A 213 -2.78 -9.67 -6.79
N LEU A 214 -2.51 -8.39 -6.80
CA LEU A 214 -1.77 -7.67 -5.77
C LEU A 214 -2.73 -6.71 -5.05
N ALA A 215 -2.92 -6.89 -3.75
CA ALA A 215 -3.64 -5.95 -2.91
C ALA A 215 -2.70 -5.22 -1.95
N ALA A 216 -2.76 -3.90 -1.92
CA ALA A 216 -2.01 -3.04 -0.99
C ALA A 216 -2.55 -1.60 -1.04
N PRO A 217 -2.27 -0.74 -0.04
CA PRO A 217 -2.46 0.69 -0.19
C PRO A 217 -1.65 1.25 -1.37
N ALA A 218 -2.31 2.02 -2.24
CA ALA A 218 -1.74 2.61 -3.46
C ALA A 218 -1.22 1.57 -4.49
N ALA A 219 -1.79 0.34 -4.51
CA ALA A 219 -1.34 -0.73 -5.40
C ALA A 219 -1.33 -0.32 -6.87
N GLY A 220 -2.32 0.45 -7.34
CA GLY A 220 -2.41 0.95 -8.70
C GLY A 220 -1.19 1.75 -9.11
N ARG A 221 -0.83 2.75 -8.33
CA ARG A 221 0.35 3.61 -8.58
C ARG A 221 1.65 2.81 -8.48
N ARG A 222 1.77 1.95 -7.48
CA ARG A 222 2.97 1.13 -7.26
C ARG A 222 3.25 0.19 -8.43
N ALA A 223 2.22 -0.52 -8.89
CA ALA A 223 2.35 -1.44 -10.03
C ALA A 223 2.58 -0.69 -11.36
N ALA A 224 1.94 0.46 -11.56
CA ALA A 224 2.17 1.30 -12.73
C ALA A 224 3.64 1.80 -12.80
N CYS A 225 4.17 2.31 -11.68
CA CYS A 225 5.57 2.74 -11.61
C CYS A 225 6.55 1.55 -11.70
N ALA A 226 6.17 0.36 -11.23
CA ALA A 226 6.95 -0.86 -11.42
C ALA A 226 7.02 -1.27 -12.89
N ALA A 227 5.89 -1.19 -13.62
CA ALA A 227 5.83 -1.43 -15.06
C ALA A 227 6.72 -0.45 -15.84
N LEU A 228 6.68 0.84 -15.51
CA LEU A 228 7.56 1.84 -16.11
C LEU A 228 9.03 1.56 -15.83
N ALA A 229 9.39 1.23 -14.58
CA ALA A 229 10.76 0.88 -14.22
C ALA A 229 11.24 -0.39 -14.93
N ALA A 230 10.38 -1.41 -15.05
CA ALA A 230 10.69 -2.64 -15.80
C ALA A 230 10.90 -2.37 -17.29
N ALA A 231 10.03 -1.53 -17.90
CA ALA A 231 10.17 -1.13 -19.31
C ALA A 231 11.51 -0.41 -19.59
N VAL A 232 11.91 0.51 -18.70
CA VAL A 232 13.24 1.18 -18.79
C VAL A 232 14.38 0.18 -18.67
N ARG A 233 14.28 -0.77 -17.75
CA ARG A 233 15.31 -1.82 -17.54
C ARG A 233 15.41 -2.81 -18.67
N ALA A 234 14.37 -2.96 -19.47
CA ALA A 234 14.43 -3.75 -20.72
C ALA A 234 15.33 -3.12 -21.79
N LYS A 235 15.83 -1.88 -21.56
CA LYS A 235 16.74 -1.14 -22.46
C LYS A 235 16.19 -1.01 -23.89
N PRO A 236 14.95 -0.48 -24.07
CA PRO A 236 14.36 -0.33 -25.38
C PRO A 236 15.22 0.57 -26.27
N LYS A 237 15.16 0.33 -27.58
CA LYS A 237 15.77 1.23 -28.57
C LYS A 237 14.86 2.45 -28.74
N VAL A 238 15.12 3.48 -27.94
CA VAL A 238 14.27 4.68 -27.90
C VAL A 238 14.33 5.45 -29.21
N ASN A 239 13.18 5.81 -29.75
CA ASN A 239 13.05 6.71 -30.90
C ASN A 239 12.96 8.16 -30.41
N GLY A 240 13.89 9.01 -30.82
CA GLY A 240 13.99 10.41 -30.36
C GLY A 240 14.55 10.53 -28.95
N THR A 241 14.19 11.61 -28.28
CA THR A 241 14.51 11.85 -26.86
C THR A 241 13.31 11.47 -25.99
N LEU A 242 13.55 10.68 -24.96
CA LEU A 242 12.53 10.30 -23.98
C LEU A 242 13.01 10.67 -22.59
N VAL A 243 12.25 11.51 -21.90
CA VAL A 243 12.37 11.74 -20.47
C VAL A 243 11.40 10.81 -19.75
N VAL A 244 11.92 9.99 -18.85
CA VAL A 244 11.16 9.20 -17.90
C VAL A 244 11.21 9.93 -16.56
N ALA A 245 10.06 10.26 -15.98
CA ALA A 245 9.96 11.00 -14.73
C ALA A 245 9.07 10.26 -13.72
N PHE A 246 9.66 9.82 -12.63
CA PHE A 246 8.93 9.38 -11.44
C PHE A 246 8.68 10.61 -10.58
N THR A 247 7.43 11.09 -10.60
CA THR A 247 7.09 12.39 -10.02
C THR A 247 6.60 12.28 -8.58
N VAL A 248 6.82 13.33 -7.81
CA VAL A 248 6.42 13.48 -6.42
C VAL A 248 5.29 14.50 -6.28
N GLN A 249 4.66 14.55 -5.11
CA GLN A 249 3.70 15.60 -4.75
C GLN A 249 2.53 15.76 -5.73
N SER A 250 2.10 14.67 -6.39
CA SER A 250 0.99 14.72 -7.33
C SER A 250 -0.37 14.94 -6.65
N LEU A 251 -0.46 14.62 -5.36
CA LEU A 251 -1.67 14.76 -4.54
C LEU A 251 -1.80 16.13 -3.88
N TYR A 252 -0.85 17.03 -4.04
CA TYR A 252 -1.07 18.43 -3.75
C TYR A 252 -1.85 19.11 -4.89
N ALA A 253 -2.54 20.19 -4.56
CA ALA A 253 -3.42 20.89 -5.50
C ALA A 253 -2.73 21.31 -6.81
N THR A 254 -1.45 21.61 -6.76
CA THR A 254 -0.66 22.12 -7.89
C THR A 254 0.05 21.03 -8.70
N ASN A 255 0.02 19.75 -8.28
CA ASN A 255 0.86 18.69 -8.84
C ASN A 255 2.32 19.18 -9.04
N ALA A 256 2.93 19.62 -7.94
CA ALA A 256 4.18 20.37 -7.94
C ALA A 256 5.35 19.61 -8.59
N GLY A 257 5.38 18.29 -8.43
CA GLY A 257 6.42 17.45 -9.02
C GLY A 257 6.40 17.52 -10.55
N LEU A 258 5.27 17.27 -11.19
CA LEU A 258 5.14 17.35 -12.65
C LEU A 258 5.40 18.76 -13.16
N GLY A 259 4.88 19.79 -12.46
CA GLY A 259 5.13 21.18 -12.79
C GLY A 259 6.62 21.52 -12.79
N THR A 260 7.41 20.97 -11.85
CA THR A 260 8.85 21.14 -11.81
C THR A 260 9.54 20.47 -13.01
N VAL A 261 9.15 19.23 -13.37
CA VAL A 261 9.70 18.52 -14.54
C VAL A 261 9.52 19.34 -15.81
N THR A 262 8.30 19.82 -16.08
CA THR A 262 7.98 20.61 -17.28
C THR A 262 8.69 21.97 -17.29
N THR A 263 8.86 22.60 -16.12
CA THR A 263 9.58 23.88 -16.02
C THR A 263 11.08 23.71 -16.27
N LEU A 264 11.70 22.66 -15.74
CA LEU A 264 13.14 22.46 -15.84
C LEU A 264 13.59 21.86 -17.17
N LEU A 265 12.78 20.98 -17.77
CA LEU A 265 13.16 20.21 -18.97
C LEU A 265 12.49 20.71 -20.25
N GLY A 266 11.64 21.72 -20.15
CA GLY A 266 11.00 22.39 -21.28
C GLY A 266 9.73 21.67 -21.77
N SER A 267 9.38 21.96 -23.04
CA SER A 267 8.19 21.40 -23.69
C SER A 267 8.47 20.01 -24.27
N PHE A 268 7.42 19.20 -24.33
CA PHE A 268 7.44 17.87 -24.91
C PHE A 268 6.43 17.78 -26.06
N ASP A 269 6.78 17.06 -27.12
CA ASP A 269 5.89 16.82 -28.25
C ASP A 269 4.75 15.88 -27.87
N ASP A 270 5.01 14.96 -26.93
CA ASP A 270 4.01 14.04 -26.37
C ASP A 270 4.29 13.76 -24.89
N THR A 271 3.23 13.66 -24.09
CA THR A 271 3.30 13.38 -22.65
C THR A 271 2.29 12.32 -22.26
N LYS A 272 2.75 11.24 -21.67
CA LYS A 272 1.91 10.15 -21.15
C LYS A 272 2.14 9.95 -19.66
N THR A 273 1.05 9.95 -18.88
CA THR A 273 1.06 9.52 -17.48
C THR A 273 0.69 8.05 -17.40
N VAL A 274 1.55 7.27 -16.76
CA VAL A 274 1.38 5.82 -16.65
C VAL A 274 0.39 5.50 -15.54
N THR A 275 -0.64 4.72 -15.86
CA THR A 275 -1.69 4.27 -14.94
C THR A 275 -2.07 2.82 -15.20
N LEU A 276 -2.66 2.16 -14.21
CA LEU A 276 -3.22 0.81 -14.32
C LEU A 276 -4.68 0.79 -13.89
N PRO A 277 -5.51 -0.07 -14.50
CA PRO A 277 -6.82 -0.39 -13.97
C PRO A 277 -6.70 -0.88 -12.53
N THR A 278 -7.44 -0.25 -11.63
CA THR A 278 -7.32 -0.48 -10.19
C THR A 278 -8.70 -0.62 -9.57
N HIS A 279 -8.92 -1.69 -8.81
CA HIS A 279 -10.11 -1.86 -7.99
C HIS A 279 -9.90 -1.25 -6.61
N TYR A 280 -10.99 -0.81 -5.98
CA TYR A 280 -11.02 -0.29 -4.60
C TYR A 280 -10.05 0.89 -4.38
N VAL A 281 -10.00 1.80 -5.35
CA VAL A 281 -9.11 2.98 -5.32
C VAL A 281 -9.26 3.77 -4.02
N ASP A 282 -8.16 4.33 -3.52
CA ASP A 282 -8.07 5.08 -2.27
C ASP A 282 -8.45 4.27 -1.02
N THR A 283 -8.25 2.94 -1.04
CA THR A 283 -8.45 2.08 0.13
C THR A 283 -7.19 1.33 0.53
N ALA A 284 -7.21 0.72 1.72
CA ALA A 284 -6.14 -0.14 2.22
C ALA A 284 -5.91 -1.40 1.37
N VAL A 285 -6.90 -1.75 0.54
CA VAL A 285 -6.95 -2.98 -0.25
C VAL A 285 -7.08 -2.69 -1.75
N GLU A 286 -6.54 -1.56 -2.20
CA GLU A 286 -6.42 -1.36 -3.64
C GLU A 286 -5.87 -2.61 -4.30
N THR A 287 -6.50 -3.04 -5.38
CA THR A 287 -6.17 -4.30 -6.05
C THR A 287 -5.91 -4.09 -7.52
N VAL A 288 -4.81 -4.66 -8.00
CA VAL A 288 -4.43 -4.69 -9.41
C VAL A 288 -4.15 -6.12 -9.88
N ALA A 289 -4.41 -6.39 -11.14
CA ALA A 289 -3.98 -7.63 -11.77
C ALA A 289 -2.54 -7.45 -12.30
N LEU A 290 -1.62 -8.29 -11.86
CA LEU A 290 -0.21 -8.20 -12.28
C LEU A 290 -0.01 -8.52 -13.77
N ARG A 291 -0.93 -9.29 -14.39
CA ARG A 291 -0.96 -9.44 -15.85
C ARG A 291 -1.15 -8.13 -16.60
N ASP A 292 -1.91 -7.18 -16.02
CA ASP A 292 -2.11 -5.86 -16.62
C ASP A 292 -0.83 -5.02 -16.50
N ALA A 293 -0.04 -5.21 -15.43
CA ALA A 293 1.28 -4.60 -15.29
C ALA A 293 2.30 -5.17 -16.30
N ASP A 294 2.23 -6.48 -16.60
CA ASP A 294 3.02 -7.08 -17.69
C ASP A 294 2.64 -6.48 -19.04
N ALA A 295 1.33 -6.41 -19.34
CA ALA A 295 0.83 -5.85 -20.59
C ALA A 295 1.24 -4.38 -20.74
N LEU A 296 1.11 -3.58 -19.68
CA LEU A 296 1.54 -2.20 -19.64
C LEU A 296 3.06 -2.08 -19.88
N THR A 297 3.87 -2.97 -19.30
CA THR A 297 5.32 -2.97 -19.51
C THR A 297 5.66 -3.14 -21.00
N GLN A 298 4.99 -4.07 -21.70
CA GLN A 298 5.19 -4.30 -23.13
C GLN A 298 4.70 -3.12 -23.98
N GLU A 299 3.53 -2.55 -23.64
CA GLU A 299 3.01 -1.36 -24.27
C GLU A 299 3.99 -0.19 -24.16
N LEU A 300 4.54 0.03 -22.96
CA LEU A 300 5.52 1.09 -22.72
C LEU A 300 6.80 0.89 -23.54
N VAL A 301 7.34 -0.32 -23.60
CA VAL A 301 8.50 -0.65 -24.45
C VAL A 301 8.21 -0.31 -25.92
N THR A 302 7.06 -0.76 -26.43
CA THR A 302 6.61 -0.48 -27.81
C THR A 302 6.49 1.02 -28.08
N TRP A 303 5.86 1.75 -27.14
CA TRP A 303 5.73 3.20 -27.27
C TRP A 303 7.08 3.93 -27.19
N MET A 304 8.02 3.49 -26.35
CA MET A 304 9.37 4.05 -26.25
C MET A 304 10.13 3.90 -27.58
N GLU A 305 9.93 2.78 -28.27
CA GLU A 305 10.55 2.49 -29.58
C GLU A 305 9.87 3.20 -30.76
N GLY A 306 8.72 3.86 -30.51
CA GLY A 306 7.98 4.59 -31.54
C GLY A 306 7.19 3.68 -32.50
N ARG A 307 6.75 2.54 -31.99
CA ARG A 307 5.95 1.53 -32.73
C ARG A 307 4.51 1.50 -32.24
#